data_105f582bc3316a5c6ee29ada28ea0841
#
_entry.id   105f582bc3316a5c6ee29ada28ea0841
#
_cell.length_a   1.000
_cell.length_b   1.000
_cell.length_c   1.000
_cell.angle_alpha   90.00
_cell.angle_beta   90.00
_cell.angle_gamma   90.00
#
_symmetry.space_group_name_H-M   'P 1'
#
loop_
_entity.id
_entity.type
_entity.pdbx_description
1 polymer ?
#
loop_
_entity_poly.entity_id
_entity_poly.type
_entity_poly.pdbx_seq_one_letter_code
_entity_poly.pdbx_strand_id
1 'polypeptide(L)'
;LHAPSMEACRLRIDNLTKPIYSLATLELIAERFAGILAEPQPNHLRYGVLVVASDHLVDGPQNSQHGSESYAAIKRFNEGRAATQGAAFKLNADVHVINVGLEQDTSNLEYIDQQVIRKGSHFFGVEPVISRDELERALELGFTYADKLHNDGLQVVAIGNIGERAFLDSLVTTATITGCAYDDILVHTECGPTVEQRAAHIHSFVDRFNIAVDDWSALSESERRDAVLHLLHIAGGLDIAFLTGFILGAASHRMAVVFDNAVTGAAVLAAITIEPLVKDYVFPSAAYEEPIHKEQCRFLGIKPCLHYNLQIDEALGSTMGLSIIDASMHMLNDMKTFVEAEVKAAEDGAGKGRQKNKE
;
A
#
# COMPACT_ATOMS: atom_id res chain seq x y z
N LEU A 1 0.22 18.70 3.59
CA LEU A 1 1.67 18.78 3.72
C LEU A 1 2.13 20.19 4.10
N HIS A 2 3.34 20.33 4.67
CA HIS A 2 3.90 21.62 5.10
C HIS A 2 4.61 22.33 3.93
N ALA A 3 3.91 23.23 3.25
CA ALA A 3 4.40 23.92 2.06
C ALA A 3 5.73 24.69 2.25
N PRO A 4 5.98 25.44 3.37
CA PRO A 4 7.25 26.13 3.56
C PRO A 4 8.46 25.20 3.59
N SER A 5 8.34 24.01 4.19
CA SER A 5 9.43 23.01 4.20
C SER A 5 9.66 22.43 2.80
N MET A 6 8.61 22.20 2.02
CA MET A 6 8.72 21.74 0.63
C MET A 6 9.46 22.76 -0.23
N GLU A 7 9.11 24.05 -0.12
CA GLU A 7 9.77 25.12 -0.86
C GLU A 7 11.26 25.24 -0.51
N ALA A 8 11.59 25.23 0.79
CA ALA A 8 12.98 25.27 1.23
C ALA A 8 13.78 24.04 0.78
N CYS A 9 13.19 22.86 0.82
CA CYS A 9 13.77 21.62 0.29
C CYS A 9 14.02 21.73 -1.22
N ARG A 10 13.04 22.23 -1.99
CA ARG A 10 13.17 22.47 -3.44
C ARG A 10 14.32 23.41 -3.75
N LEU A 11 14.45 24.51 -3.03
CA LEU A 11 15.56 25.47 -3.19
C LEU A 11 16.91 24.81 -2.95
N ARG A 12 17.05 23.93 -1.94
CA ARG A 12 18.29 23.16 -1.72
C ARG A 12 18.56 22.20 -2.89
N ILE A 13 17.55 21.43 -3.32
CA ILE A 13 17.67 20.46 -4.42
C ILE A 13 18.11 21.14 -5.72
N ASP A 14 17.56 22.30 -6.03
CA ASP A 14 17.89 23.07 -7.24
C ASP A 14 19.33 23.61 -7.18
N ASN A 15 19.90 23.79 -6.01
CA ASN A 15 21.27 24.22 -5.79
C ASN A 15 22.31 23.08 -5.62
N LEU A 16 21.90 21.82 -5.62
CA LEU A 16 22.84 20.69 -5.62
C LEU A 16 23.67 20.65 -6.91
N THR A 17 24.90 20.16 -6.82
CA THR A 17 25.87 20.07 -7.95
C THR A 17 25.42 19.08 -9.01
N LYS A 18 24.30 19.36 -9.67
CA LYS A 18 23.65 18.54 -10.71
C LYS A 18 22.86 19.43 -11.67
N PRO A 19 22.50 18.95 -12.87
CA PRO A 19 21.50 19.63 -13.70
C PRO A 19 20.14 19.68 -13.00
N ILE A 20 19.41 20.76 -13.16
CA ILE A 20 18.05 20.92 -12.60
C ILE A 20 17.15 19.78 -13.09
N TYR A 21 16.38 19.18 -12.18
CA TYR A 21 15.48 18.03 -12.41
C TYR A 21 16.14 16.74 -12.91
N SER A 22 17.47 16.62 -12.84
CA SER A 22 18.18 15.45 -13.39
C SER A 22 17.95 14.16 -12.60
N LEU A 23 17.57 14.25 -11.32
CA LEU A 23 17.29 13.10 -10.45
C LEU A 23 15.80 12.76 -10.36
N ALA A 24 14.96 13.51 -11.09
CA ALA A 24 13.55 13.22 -11.33
C ALA A 24 12.77 12.79 -10.06
N THR A 25 12.36 11.51 -9.99
CA THR A 25 11.54 10.98 -8.90
C THR A 25 12.19 11.12 -7.52
N LEU A 26 13.52 11.01 -7.40
CA LEU A 26 14.21 11.18 -6.11
C LEU A 26 14.02 12.59 -5.55
N GLU A 27 14.01 13.61 -6.41
CA GLU A 27 13.77 15.00 -6.00
C GLU A 27 12.34 15.20 -5.48
N LEU A 28 11.36 14.60 -6.17
CA LEU A 28 9.96 14.66 -5.78
C LEU A 28 9.69 13.94 -4.45
N ILE A 29 10.35 12.81 -4.23
CA ILE A 29 10.25 12.08 -2.96
C ILE A 29 10.82 12.94 -1.83
N ALA A 30 12.02 13.51 -2.00
CA ALA A 30 12.64 14.35 -0.97
C ALA A 30 11.77 15.57 -0.62
N GLU A 31 11.26 16.28 -1.62
CA GLU A 31 10.36 17.42 -1.42
C GLU A 31 9.09 17.01 -0.66
N ARG A 32 8.50 15.86 -1.02
CA ARG A 32 7.31 15.36 -0.35
C ARG A 32 7.57 14.96 1.10
N PHE A 33 8.71 14.32 1.41
CA PHE A 33 9.12 14.02 2.77
C PHE A 33 9.36 15.28 3.59
N ALA A 34 9.93 16.33 3.00
CA ALA A 34 10.04 17.63 3.67
C ALA A 34 8.67 18.19 4.08
N GLY A 35 7.65 17.99 3.23
CA GLY A 35 6.26 18.37 3.54
C GLY A 35 5.61 17.49 4.59
N ILE A 36 5.84 16.17 4.54
CA ILE A 36 5.30 15.19 5.50
C ILE A 36 5.84 15.48 6.90
N LEU A 37 7.15 15.61 7.04
CA LEU A 37 7.82 15.78 8.35
C LEU A 37 7.85 17.23 8.83
N ALA A 38 7.45 18.18 7.98
CA ALA A 38 7.57 19.61 8.23
C ALA A 38 9.02 20.07 8.49
N GLU A 39 9.99 19.40 7.86
CA GLU A 39 11.42 19.65 7.95
C GLU A 39 11.98 19.96 6.55
N PRO A 40 12.70 21.05 6.32
CA PRO A 40 13.26 21.37 5.00
C PRO A 40 14.27 20.37 4.48
N GLN A 41 14.96 19.68 5.38
CA GLN A 41 16.00 18.71 5.07
C GLN A 41 15.88 17.50 6.01
N PRO A 42 14.84 16.64 5.80
CA PRO A 42 14.68 15.45 6.63
C PRO A 42 15.88 14.51 6.45
N ASN A 43 16.29 13.89 7.54
CA ASN A 43 17.46 13.03 7.60
C ASN A 43 17.21 11.83 8.51
N HIS A 44 17.87 10.70 8.27
CA HIS A 44 17.82 9.51 9.09
C HIS A 44 16.43 8.98 9.40
N LEU A 45 15.67 8.67 8.34
CA LEU A 45 14.35 8.06 8.47
C LEU A 45 14.44 6.68 9.12
N ARG A 46 13.49 6.36 9.99
CA ARG A 46 13.31 5.02 10.53
C ARG A 46 12.27 4.26 9.73
N TYR A 47 12.67 3.12 9.23
CA TYR A 47 11.88 2.28 8.34
C TYR A 47 11.28 1.08 9.08
N GLY A 48 10.05 0.71 8.73
CA GLY A 48 9.41 -0.52 9.14
C GLY A 48 8.78 -1.26 7.98
N VAL A 49 8.49 -2.52 8.20
CA VAL A 49 7.72 -3.39 7.30
C VAL A 49 6.58 -3.99 8.11
N LEU A 50 5.37 -3.91 7.62
CA LEU A 50 4.17 -4.49 8.22
C LEU A 50 3.53 -5.48 7.24
N VAL A 51 3.49 -6.74 7.63
CA VAL A 51 2.86 -7.81 6.87
C VAL A 51 1.63 -8.31 7.62
N VAL A 52 0.47 -8.24 6.99
CA VAL A 52 -0.81 -8.65 7.55
C VAL A 52 -1.23 -9.97 6.94
N ALA A 53 -1.62 -10.93 7.77
CA ALA A 53 -1.98 -12.27 7.31
C ALA A 53 -3.47 -12.56 7.50
N SER A 54 -4.15 -12.92 6.41
CA SER A 54 -5.56 -13.34 6.39
C SER A 54 -5.86 -14.18 5.16
N ASP A 55 -6.55 -15.29 5.33
CA ASP A 55 -7.04 -16.12 4.23
C ASP A 55 -8.46 -15.72 3.81
N HIS A 56 -8.74 -15.86 2.52
CA HIS A 56 -10.03 -15.55 1.92
C HIS A 56 -10.70 -16.85 1.43
N LEU A 57 -11.97 -17.01 1.72
CA LEU A 57 -12.76 -18.17 1.29
C LEU A 57 -13.63 -17.80 0.09
N VAL A 58 -13.65 -18.66 -0.92
CA VAL A 58 -14.42 -18.50 -2.15
C VAL A 58 -15.27 -19.75 -2.37
N ASP A 59 -16.57 -19.59 -2.59
CA ASP A 59 -17.50 -20.63 -3.04
C ASP A 59 -17.55 -21.92 -2.19
N GLY A 60 -17.92 -21.80 -0.91
CA GLY A 60 -18.25 -22.94 -0.08
C GLY A 60 -17.01 -23.63 0.53
N PRO A 61 -17.19 -24.80 1.16
CA PRO A 61 -16.14 -25.49 1.88
C PRO A 61 -14.93 -25.79 1.01
N GLN A 62 -13.78 -25.34 1.43
CA GLN A 62 -12.51 -25.59 0.74
C GLN A 62 -12.00 -27.00 1.01
N ASN A 63 -11.03 -27.42 0.22
CA ASN A 63 -10.33 -28.68 0.47
C ASN A 63 -9.51 -28.59 1.78
N SER A 64 -9.09 -29.71 2.32
CA SER A 64 -8.36 -29.80 3.59
C SER A 64 -6.96 -29.15 3.58
N GLN A 65 -6.50 -28.65 2.43
CA GLN A 65 -5.20 -28.01 2.26
C GLN A 65 -5.32 -26.47 2.15
N HIS A 66 -6.53 -25.90 2.24
CA HIS A 66 -6.73 -24.47 2.22
C HIS A 66 -5.96 -23.79 3.36
N GLY A 67 -5.30 -22.66 3.07
CA GLY A 67 -4.43 -21.95 4.02
C GLY A 67 -3.04 -22.56 4.19
N SER A 68 -2.68 -23.61 3.46
CA SER A 68 -1.37 -24.27 3.60
C SER A 68 -0.22 -23.43 3.06
N GLU A 69 -0.45 -22.67 2.00
CA GLU A 69 0.54 -21.77 1.41
C GLU A 69 0.76 -20.55 2.29
N SER A 70 -0.32 -19.97 2.82
CA SER A 70 -0.27 -18.87 3.78
C SER A 70 0.45 -19.28 5.07
N TYR A 71 0.16 -20.48 5.58
CA TYR A 71 0.88 -21.02 6.74
C TYR A 71 2.37 -21.20 6.45
N ALA A 72 2.73 -21.74 5.29
CA ALA A 72 4.14 -21.89 4.90
C ALA A 72 4.84 -20.54 4.78
N ALA A 73 4.14 -19.53 4.24
CA ALA A 73 4.66 -18.15 4.11
C ALA A 73 4.92 -17.53 5.49
N ILE A 74 3.92 -17.51 6.38
CA ILE A 74 4.06 -16.90 7.70
C ILE A 74 5.10 -17.63 8.56
N LYS A 75 5.24 -18.95 8.39
CA LYS A 75 6.27 -19.74 9.04
C LYS A 75 7.68 -19.31 8.62
N ARG A 76 7.89 -18.98 7.33
CA ARG A 76 9.17 -18.42 6.86
C ARG A 76 9.52 -17.12 7.59
N PHE A 77 8.55 -16.24 7.81
CA PHE A 77 8.75 -15.03 8.61
C PHE A 77 9.09 -15.34 10.06
N ASN A 78 8.39 -16.28 10.67
CA ASN A 78 8.68 -16.71 12.05
C ASN A 78 10.11 -17.26 12.20
N GLU A 79 10.64 -17.90 11.16
CA GLU A 79 12.00 -18.47 11.13
C GLU A 79 13.09 -17.46 10.70
N GLY A 80 12.73 -16.21 10.39
CA GLY A 80 13.67 -15.21 9.88
C GLY A 80 14.17 -15.48 8.46
N ARG A 81 13.40 -16.19 7.64
CA ARG A 81 13.81 -16.71 6.32
C ARG A 81 13.01 -16.17 5.15
N ALA A 82 12.13 -15.21 5.38
CA ALA A 82 11.41 -14.57 4.28
C ALA A 82 12.33 -13.63 3.48
N ALA A 83 12.11 -13.56 2.16
CA ALA A 83 12.88 -12.67 1.28
C ALA A 83 12.77 -11.20 1.73
N THR A 84 11.61 -10.80 2.19
CA THR A 84 11.32 -9.47 2.73
C THR A 84 12.20 -9.11 3.93
N GLN A 85 12.44 -10.07 4.85
CA GLN A 85 13.35 -9.86 5.98
C GLN A 85 14.79 -9.64 5.53
N GLY A 86 15.22 -10.35 4.48
CA GLY A 86 16.54 -10.12 3.87
C GLY A 86 16.65 -8.74 3.21
N ALA A 87 15.60 -8.25 2.56
CA ALA A 87 15.56 -6.91 1.98
C ALA A 87 15.52 -5.83 3.08
N ALA A 88 14.73 -6.03 4.13
CA ALA A 88 14.59 -5.10 5.26
C ALA A 88 15.90 -4.93 6.05
N PHE A 89 16.69 -5.99 6.17
CA PHE A 89 17.96 -5.98 6.91
C PHE A 89 18.93 -4.91 6.42
N LYS A 90 19.00 -4.64 5.12
CA LYS A 90 19.89 -3.61 4.56
C LYS A 90 19.57 -2.19 5.03
N LEU A 91 18.32 -1.92 5.32
CA LEU A 91 17.84 -0.61 5.76
C LEU A 91 17.67 -0.54 7.28
N ASN A 92 18.06 -1.60 7.99
CA ASN A 92 17.76 -1.75 9.41
C ASN A 92 16.28 -1.50 9.72
N ALA A 93 15.39 -1.98 8.83
CA ALA A 93 13.97 -1.82 8.96
C ALA A 93 13.39 -2.90 9.90
N ASP A 94 12.54 -2.47 10.84
CA ASP A 94 11.85 -3.36 11.76
C ASP A 94 10.74 -4.11 11.02
N VAL A 95 10.69 -5.45 11.12
CA VAL A 95 9.69 -6.28 10.45
C VAL A 95 8.64 -6.76 11.45
N HIS A 96 7.40 -6.36 11.22
CA HIS A 96 6.23 -6.74 12.01
C HIS A 96 5.32 -7.63 11.18
N VAL A 97 4.94 -8.78 11.71
CA VAL A 97 4.02 -9.72 11.06
C VAL A 97 2.87 -10.00 12.01
N ILE A 98 1.65 -9.79 11.52
CA ILE A 98 0.44 -9.94 12.30
C ILE A 98 -0.53 -10.90 11.61
N ASN A 99 -1.04 -11.87 12.36
CA ASN A 99 -2.13 -12.73 11.93
C ASN A 99 -3.47 -12.16 12.42
N VAL A 100 -4.32 -11.76 11.49
CA VAL A 100 -5.68 -11.28 11.76
C VAL A 100 -6.74 -12.30 11.33
N GLY A 101 -6.39 -13.27 10.47
CA GLY A 101 -7.38 -14.15 9.90
C GLY A 101 -6.91 -15.33 9.09
N LEU A 102 -5.79 -15.96 9.41
CA LEU A 102 -5.41 -17.22 8.75
C LEU A 102 -6.34 -18.36 9.13
N GLU A 103 -6.59 -19.26 8.18
CA GLU A 103 -7.41 -20.44 8.36
C GLU A 103 -6.73 -21.46 9.28
N GLN A 104 -5.42 -21.65 9.08
CA GLN A 104 -4.65 -22.58 9.87
C GLN A 104 -4.20 -21.99 11.21
N ASP A 105 -4.02 -22.86 12.21
CA ASP A 105 -3.55 -22.46 13.52
C ASP A 105 -2.07 -22.09 13.48
N THR A 106 -1.76 -20.88 13.89
CA THR A 106 -0.41 -20.32 13.97
C THR A 106 0.02 -20.01 15.40
N SER A 107 -0.71 -20.49 16.40
CA SER A 107 -0.44 -20.20 17.82
C SER A 107 0.95 -20.66 18.30
N ASN A 108 1.57 -21.58 17.56
CA ASN A 108 2.92 -22.07 17.80
C ASN A 108 4.03 -21.20 17.18
N LEU A 109 3.69 -20.13 16.46
CA LEU A 109 4.63 -19.21 15.82
C LEU A 109 4.91 -18.03 16.74
N GLU A 110 6.03 -18.07 17.45
CA GLU A 110 6.36 -17.17 18.56
C GLU A 110 6.60 -15.72 18.14
N TYR A 111 7.13 -15.50 16.93
CA TYR A 111 7.47 -14.16 16.42
C TYR A 111 6.38 -13.54 15.55
N ILE A 112 5.18 -14.12 15.56
CA ILE A 112 4.00 -13.62 14.86
C ILE A 112 3.03 -13.05 15.88
N ASP A 113 2.61 -11.80 15.68
CA ASP A 113 1.59 -11.19 16.53
C ASP A 113 0.21 -11.81 16.22
N GLN A 114 -0.37 -12.47 17.22
CA GLN A 114 -1.62 -13.22 17.08
C GLN A 114 -2.81 -12.35 17.47
N GLN A 115 -3.38 -11.64 16.51
CA GLN A 115 -4.56 -10.78 16.68
C GLN A 115 -5.77 -11.31 15.91
N VAL A 116 -5.95 -12.61 15.92
CA VAL A 116 -6.97 -13.32 15.13
C VAL A 116 -8.37 -12.77 15.45
N ILE A 117 -8.98 -12.15 14.47
CA ILE A 117 -10.38 -11.66 14.54
C ILE A 117 -11.32 -12.82 14.18
N ARG A 118 -11.00 -13.53 13.10
CA ARG A 118 -11.69 -14.71 12.60
C ARG A 118 -10.69 -15.60 11.85
N LYS A 119 -10.95 -16.89 11.79
CA LYS A 119 -10.18 -17.81 10.94
C LYS A 119 -10.78 -17.85 9.53
N GLY A 120 -10.05 -17.33 8.55
CA GLY A 120 -10.52 -17.13 7.20
C GLY A 120 -11.62 -16.05 7.09
N SER A 121 -12.08 -15.74 5.89
CA SER A 121 -13.26 -14.90 5.67
C SER A 121 -14.55 -15.73 5.70
N HIS A 122 -15.70 -15.10 5.60
CA HIS A 122 -16.92 -15.77 5.11
C HIS A 122 -16.77 -16.04 3.61
N PHE A 123 -17.67 -16.88 3.08
CA PHE A 123 -17.58 -17.27 1.67
C PHE A 123 -17.97 -16.13 0.73
N PHE A 124 -17.00 -15.62 -0.01
CA PHE A 124 -17.25 -14.69 -1.09
C PHE A 124 -18.23 -15.31 -2.10
N GLY A 125 -19.18 -14.52 -2.58
CA GLY A 125 -20.23 -15.00 -3.48
C GLY A 125 -21.49 -15.51 -2.79
N VAL A 126 -21.40 -15.85 -1.50
CA VAL A 126 -22.54 -16.38 -0.72
C VAL A 126 -23.05 -15.36 0.28
N GLU A 127 -22.18 -14.72 1.01
CA GLU A 127 -22.48 -13.77 2.09
C GLU A 127 -21.42 -12.67 2.16
N PRO A 128 -21.61 -11.59 2.92
CA PRO A 128 -20.55 -10.62 3.18
C PRO A 128 -19.28 -11.30 3.72
N VAL A 129 -18.11 -10.95 3.18
CA VAL A 129 -16.85 -11.64 3.52
C VAL A 129 -16.42 -11.47 4.98
N ILE A 130 -16.83 -10.38 5.63
CA ILE A 130 -16.65 -10.13 7.06
C ILE A 130 -17.90 -9.47 7.64
N SER A 131 -18.22 -9.72 8.91
CA SER A 131 -19.30 -9.01 9.59
C SER A 131 -18.94 -7.55 9.84
N ARG A 132 -19.93 -6.72 10.20
CA ARG A 132 -19.66 -5.32 10.55
C ARG A 132 -18.78 -5.18 11.80
N ASP A 133 -19.01 -6.02 12.80
CA ASP A 133 -18.19 -6.03 14.02
C ASP A 133 -16.74 -6.46 13.72
N GLU A 134 -16.54 -7.42 12.82
CA GLU A 134 -15.22 -7.84 12.36
C GLU A 134 -14.51 -6.73 11.56
N LEU A 135 -15.27 -6.00 10.71
CA LEU A 135 -14.75 -4.83 9.98
C LEU A 135 -14.29 -3.73 10.95
N GLU A 136 -15.13 -3.36 11.92
CA GLU A 136 -14.80 -2.33 12.91
C GLU A 136 -13.54 -2.72 13.70
N ARG A 137 -13.48 -3.97 14.19
CA ARG A 137 -12.29 -4.49 14.89
C ARG A 137 -11.04 -4.49 14.03
N ALA A 138 -11.12 -4.84 12.74
CA ALA A 138 -9.98 -4.82 11.84
C ALA A 138 -9.48 -3.38 11.59
N LEU A 139 -10.38 -2.43 11.35
CA LEU A 139 -10.05 -1.01 11.19
C LEU A 139 -9.39 -0.43 12.45
N GLU A 140 -10.00 -0.66 13.62
CA GLU A 140 -9.48 -0.17 14.91
C GLU A 140 -8.10 -0.78 15.22
N LEU A 141 -7.92 -2.07 14.96
CA LEU A 141 -6.65 -2.75 15.16
C LEU A 141 -5.57 -2.17 14.23
N GLY A 142 -5.91 -1.92 12.96
CA GLY A 142 -5.00 -1.25 12.02
C GLY A 142 -4.59 0.13 12.51
N PHE A 143 -5.53 0.94 12.96
CA PHE A 143 -5.25 2.26 13.51
C PHE A 143 -4.35 2.18 14.76
N THR A 144 -4.65 1.27 15.68
CA THR A 144 -3.84 1.02 16.89
C THR A 144 -2.40 0.60 16.55
N TYR A 145 -2.23 -0.17 15.47
CA TYR A 145 -0.90 -0.52 14.98
C TYR A 145 -0.15 0.68 14.41
N ALA A 146 -0.83 1.60 13.76
CA ALA A 146 -0.20 2.86 13.33
C ALA A 146 0.28 3.68 14.53
N ASP A 147 -0.54 3.80 15.60
CA ASP A 147 -0.14 4.44 16.86
C ASP A 147 1.11 3.76 17.47
N LYS A 148 1.10 2.42 17.54
CA LYS A 148 2.22 1.64 18.07
C LYS A 148 3.50 1.91 17.29
N LEU A 149 3.47 1.76 15.95
CA LEU A 149 4.66 1.92 15.12
C LEU A 149 5.18 3.37 15.12
N HIS A 150 4.27 4.35 15.18
CA HIS A 150 4.65 5.75 15.38
C HIS A 150 5.38 5.96 16.71
N ASN A 151 4.85 5.41 17.82
CA ASN A 151 5.44 5.51 19.15
C ASN A 151 6.79 4.79 19.23
N ASP A 152 7.00 3.73 18.44
CA ASP A 152 8.29 3.07 18.25
C ASP A 152 9.27 3.91 17.40
N GLY A 153 8.81 5.07 16.90
CA GLY A 153 9.60 6.06 16.16
C GLY A 153 9.71 5.78 14.65
N LEU A 154 8.90 4.90 14.09
CA LEU A 154 8.90 4.66 12.65
C LEU A 154 8.27 5.85 11.89
N GLN A 155 8.86 6.21 10.76
CA GLN A 155 8.41 7.32 9.92
C GLN A 155 7.95 6.86 8.53
N VAL A 156 8.41 5.69 8.10
CA VAL A 156 8.05 5.08 6.82
C VAL A 156 7.80 3.60 7.02
N VAL A 157 6.65 3.11 6.58
CA VAL A 157 6.27 1.71 6.70
C VAL A 157 5.91 1.12 5.33
N ALA A 158 6.66 0.09 4.93
CA ALA A 158 6.29 -0.75 3.80
C ALA A 158 5.20 -1.74 4.23
N ILE A 159 4.11 -1.83 3.47
CA ILE A 159 3.00 -2.72 3.79
C ILE A 159 2.89 -3.88 2.80
N GLY A 160 2.42 -5.02 3.27
CA GLY A 160 2.14 -6.20 2.46
C GLY A 160 1.17 -7.14 3.14
N ASN A 161 0.82 -8.21 2.45
CA ASN A 161 -0.10 -9.21 2.95
C ASN A 161 0.44 -10.63 2.73
N ILE A 162 -0.08 -11.55 3.53
CA ILE A 162 -0.01 -13.00 3.34
C ILE A 162 -1.44 -13.51 3.38
N GLY A 163 -1.86 -14.23 2.33
CA GLY A 163 -3.20 -14.81 2.30
C GLY A 163 -3.50 -15.47 0.98
N GLU A 164 -4.17 -16.62 1.04
CA GLU A 164 -4.69 -17.26 -0.16
C GLU A 164 -5.96 -16.55 -0.63
N ARG A 165 -6.12 -16.42 -1.96
CA ARG A 165 -7.32 -15.96 -2.66
C ARG A 165 -7.75 -14.50 -2.43
N ALA A 166 -6.85 -13.63 -1.98
CA ALA A 166 -7.13 -12.21 -1.73
C ALA A 166 -7.39 -11.38 -3.01
N PHE A 167 -7.08 -11.90 -4.20
CA PHE A 167 -7.23 -11.16 -5.45
C PHE A 167 -8.68 -10.81 -5.78
N LEU A 168 -9.64 -11.68 -5.44
CA LEU A 168 -11.05 -11.44 -5.75
C LEU A 168 -11.61 -10.25 -4.96
N ASP A 169 -11.31 -10.19 -3.67
CA ASP A 169 -11.69 -9.06 -2.81
C ASP A 169 -11.03 -7.75 -3.28
N SER A 170 -9.75 -7.83 -3.65
CA SER A 170 -9.00 -6.70 -4.22
C SER A 170 -9.58 -6.22 -5.55
N LEU A 171 -10.01 -7.15 -6.42
CA LEU A 171 -10.63 -6.86 -7.70
C LEU A 171 -11.94 -6.09 -7.49
N VAL A 172 -12.84 -6.62 -6.67
CA VAL A 172 -14.15 -6.01 -6.46
C VAL A 172 -14.00 -4.65 -5.78
N THR A 173 -13.15 -4.54 -4.76
CA THR A 173 -12.87 -3.27 -4.11
C THR A 173 -12.30 -2.24 -5.10
N THR A 174 -11.34 -2.64 -5.93
CA THR A 174 -10.73 -1.76 -6.92
C THR A 174 -11.73 -1.30 -7.97
N ALA A 175 -12.43 -2.24 -8.63
CA ALA A 175 -13.37 -1.89 -9.70
C ALA A 175 -14.49 -0.98 -9.19
N THR A 176 -15.04 -1.26 -8.00
CA THR A 176 -16.09 -0.44 -7.40
C THR A 176 -15.62 1.00 -7.14
N ILE A 177 -14.41 1.19 -6.60
CA ILE A 177 -13.88 2.53 -6.30
C ILE A 177 -13.45 3.27 -7.56
N THR A 178 -12.80 2.60 -8.50
CA THR A 178 -12.27 3.25 -9.71
C THR A 178 -13.32 3.46 -10.80
N GLY A 179 -14.44 2.72 -10.72
CA GLY A 179 -15.48 2.71 -11.75
C GLY A 179 -15.06 1.99 -13.04
N CYS A 180 -13.96 1.23 -13.02
CA CYS A 180 -13.60 0.39 -14.18
C CYS A 180 -14.52 -0.83 -14.27
N ALA A 181 -14.67 -1.39 -15.47
CA ALA A 181 -15.42 -2.62 -15.64
C ALA A 181 -14.68 -3.79 -14.95
N TYR A 182 -15.41 -4.62 -14.21
CA TYR A 182 -14.84 -5.80 -13.53
C TYR A 182 -14.11 -6.71 -14.53
N ASP A 183 -14.66 -6.85 -15.73
CA ASP A 183 -14.12 -7.72 -16.78
C ASP A 183 -12.73 -7.25 -17.28
N ASP A 184 -12.44 -5.96 -17.22
CA ASP A 184 -11.17 -5.39 -17.69
C ASP A 184 -9.98 -5.79 -16.81
N ILE A 185 -10.24 -6.12 -15.52
CA ILE A 185 -9.22 -6.47 -14.54
C ILE A 185 -9.33 -7.90 -14.01
N LEU A 186 -10.19 -8.72 -14.63
CA LEU A 186 -10.55 -10.08 -14.23
C LEU A 186 -9.53 -11.14 -14.74
N VAL A 187 -8.26 -11.01 -14.52
CA VAL A 187 -7.29 -11.95 -15.13
C VAL A 187 -6.88 -13.11 -14.21
N HIS A 188 -6.80 -12.91 -12.91
CA HIS A 188 -6.21 -13.89 -11.97
C HIS A 188 -7.12 -14.25 -10.80
N THR A 189 -8.43 -14.20 -10.99
CA THR A 189 -9.34 -14.61 -9.91
C THR A 189 -9.44 -16.13 -9.82
N GLU A 190 -9.63 -16.64 -8.62
CA GLU A 190 -9.68 -18.07 -8.34
C GLU A 190 -11.10 -18.65 -8.37
N CYS A 191 -12.11 -17.82 -8.66
CA CYS A 191 -13.48 -18.29 -8.79
C CYS A 191 -13.83 -18.63 -10.25
N GLY A 192 -14.34 -19.84 -10.45
CA GLY A 192 -14.77 -20.36 -11.73
C GLY A 192 -13.63 -20.77 -12.67
N PRO A 193 -13.84 -21.79 -13.49
CA PRO A 193 -12.82 -22.35 -14.39
C PRO A 193 -12.60 -21.52 -15.65
N THR A 194 -13.55 -20.67 -16.09
CA THR A 194 -13.41 -19.80 -17.26
C THR A 194 -13.58 -18.33 -16.90
N VAL A 195 -13.12 -17.43 -17.80
CA VAL A 195 -13.29 -15.98 -17.63
C VAL A 195 -14.76 -15.60 -17.54
N GLU A 196 -15.60 -16.21 -18.41
CA GLU A 196 -17.04 -15.95 -18.45
C GLU A 196 -17.74 -16.37 -17.14
N GLN A 197 -17.34 -17.51 -16.58
CA GLN A 197 -17.89 -17.99 -15.29
C GLN A 197 -17.47 -17.08 -14.14
N ARG A 198 -16.23 -16.63 -14.11
CA ARG A 198 -15.75 -15.67 -13.12
C ARG A 198 -16.48 -14.33 -13.23
N ALA A 199 -16.63 -13.80 -14.45
CA ALA A 199 -17.36 -12.57 -14.69
C ALA A 199 -18.82 -12.67 -14.21
N ALA A 200 -19.53 -13.75 -14.59
CA ALA A 200 -20.90 -13.98 -14.17
C ALA A 200 -21.04 -14.07 -12.65
N HIS A 201 -20.09 -14.71 -11.97
CA HIS A 201 -20.06 -14.82 -10.52
C HIS A 201 -19.91 -13.43 -9.84
N ILE A 202 -18.95 -12.63 -10.31
CA ILE A 202 -18.71 -11.28 -9.79
C ILE A 202 -19.92 -10.37 -10.02
N HIS A 203 -20.47 -10.35 -11.23
CA HIS A 203 -21.66 -9.55 -11.54
C HIS A 203 -22.86 -9.94 -10.66
N SER A 204 -23.12 -11.23 -10.51
CA SER A 204 -24.16 -11.72 -9.60
C SER A 204 -23.95 -11.30 -8.14
N PHE A 205 -22.71 -11.29 -7.68
CA PHE A 205 -22.35 -10.87 -6.33
C PHE A 205 -22.56 -9.34 -6.16
N VAL A 206 -22.07 -8.55 -7.10
CA VAL A 206 -22.19 -7.08 -7.08
C VAL A 206 -23.66 -6.65 -7.07
N ASP A 207 -24.47 -7.24 -7.95
CA ASP A 207 -25.91 -6.95 -8.05
C ASP A 207 -26.66 -7.34 -6.75
N ARG A 208 -26.32 -8.53 -6.21
CA ARG A 208 -26.97 -9.05 -4.99
C ARG A 208 -26.76 -8.18 -3.77
N PHE A 209 -25.55 -7.62 -3.61
CA PHE A 209 -25.17 -6.86 -2.44
C PHE A 209 -25.23 -5.34 -2.63
N ASN A 210 -25.59 -4.88 -3.83
CA ASN A 210 -25.79 -3.47 -4.16
C ASN A 210 -24.59 -2.58 -3.73
N ILE A 211 -23.39 -2.99 -4.13
CA ILE A 211 -22.15 -2.29 -3.77
C ILE A 211 -21.70 -1.27 -4.82
N ALA A 212 -22.38 -1.22 -5.99
CA ALA A 212 -22.05 -0.28 -7.04
C ALA A 212 -22.28 1.17 -6.59
N VAL A 213 -21.39 2.06 -6.95
CA VAL A 213 -21.50 3.51 -6.74
C VAL A 213 -21.36 4.19 -8.09
N ASP A 214 -22.41 4.85 -8.55
CA ASP A 214 -22.44 5.48 -9.88
C ASP A 214 -21.48 6.66 -10.00
N ASP A 215 -21.38 7.49 -8.97
CA ASP A 215 -20.52 8.67 -8.94
C ASP A 215 -20.04 8.98 -7.52
N TRP A 216 -18.81 8.64 -7.22
CA TRP A 216 -18.16 8.93 -5.94
C TRP A 216 -18.04 10.44 -5.66
N SER A 217 -17.95 11.27 -6.70
CA SER A 217 -17.79 12.72 -6.55
C SER A 217 -19.08 13.42 -6.13
N ALA A 218 -20.23 12.79 -6.37
CA ALA A 218 -21.54 13.31 -5.96
C ALA A 218 -21.85 13.06 -4.48
N LEU A 219 -21.12 12.14 -3.83
CA LEU A 219 -21.33 11.78 -2.43
C LEU A 219 -20.70 12.81 -1.49
N SER A 220 -21.39 13.12 -0.39
CA SER A 220 -20.81 13.82 0.75
C SER A 220 -19.71 12.97 1.41
N GLU A 221 -18.90 13.59 2.25
CA GLU A 221 -17.83 12.89 2.98
C GLU A 221 -18.37 11.71 3.82
N SER A 222 -19.49 11.90 4.52
CA SER A 222 -20.11 10.82 5.29
C SER A 222 -20.64 9.70 4.41
N GLU A 223 -21.29 10.02 3.29
CA GLU A 223 -21.81 9.03 2.35
C GLU A 223 -20.69 8.24 1.70
N ARG A 224 -19.59 8.88 1.31
CA ARG A 224 -18.41 8.19 0.78
C ARG A 224 -17.83 7.22 1.79
N ARG A 225 -17.65 7.67 3.05
CA ARG A 225 -17.15 6.80 4.12
C ARG A 225 -18.09 5.60 4.32
N ASP A 226 -19.37 5.82 4.43
CA ASP A 226 -20.34 4.75 4.66
C ASP A 226 -20.39 3.77 3.48
N ALA A 227 -20.28 4.25 2.25
CA ALA A 227 -20.19 3.41 1.05
C ALA A 227 -18.91 2.56 1.03
N VAL A 228 -17.74 3.13 1.40
CA VAL A 228 -16.50 2.36 1.51
C VAL A 228 -16.59 1.32 2.63
N LEU A 229 -17.13 1.67 3.79
CA LEU A 229 -17.31 0.71 4.89
C LEU A 229 -18.28 -0.41 4.50
N HIS A 230 -19.34 -0.09 3.75
CA HIS A 230 -20.22 -1.12 3.19
C HIS A 230 -19.49 -2.02 2.20
N LEU A 231 -18.73 -1.45 1.27
CA LEU A 231 -17.92 -2.20 0.31
C LEU A 231 -16.92 -3.14 1.01
N LEU A 232 -16.19 -2.66 2.01
CA LEU A 232 -15.23 -3.46 2.76
C LEU A 232 -15.90 -4.60 3.55
N HIS A 233 -17.08 -4.36 4.12
CA HIS A 233 -17.88 -5.39 4.77
C HIS A 233 -18.27 -6.50 3.79
N ILE A 234 -18.67 -6.14 2.56
CA ILE A 234 -19.14 -7.07 1.55
C ILE A 234 -18.00 -7.83 0.88
N ALA A 235 -16.90 -7.12 0.53
CA ALA A 235 -15.86 -7.63 -0.36
C ALA A 235 -14.41 -7.25 0.04
N GLY A 236 -14.15 -6.74 1.25
CA GLY A 236 -12.82 -6.24 1.59
C GLY A 236 -11.91 -7.26 2.27
N GLY A 237 -12.45 -8.16 3.06
CA GLY A 237 -11.65 -9.06 3.90
C GLY A 237 -10.95 -8.37 5.07
N LEU A 238 -10.34 -9.16 5.97
CA LEU A 238 -9.74 -8.65 7.20
C LEU A 238 -8.43 -7.89 6.98
N ASP A 239 -7.61 -8.33 6.01
CA ASP A 239 -6.33 -7.70 5.68
C ASP A 239 -6.53 -6.33 5.03
N ILE A 240 -7.42 -6.22 4.03
CA ILE A 240 -7.73 -4.92 3.38
C ILE A 240 -8.34 -3.96 4.41
N ALA A 241 -9.25 -4.43 5.27
CA ALA A 241 -9.84 -3.62 6.32
C ALA A 241 -8.80 -3.15 7.35
N PHE A 242 -7.95 -4.06 7.84
CA PHE A 242 -6.86 -3.71 8.75
C PHE A 242 -5.91 -2.69 8.12
N LEU A 243 -5.46 -2.93 6.88
CA LEU A 243 -4.55 -2.04 6.17
C LEU A 243 -5.19 -0.68 5.89
N THR A 244 -6.51 -0.62 5.62
CA THR A 244 -7.22 0.65 5.48
C THR A 244 -7.16 1.47 6.78
N GLY A 245 -7.43 0.85 7.92
CA GLY A 245 -7.29 1.48 9.23
C GLY A 245 -5.86 1.92 9.53
N PHE A 246 -4.87 1.06 9.21
CA PHE A 246 -3.45 1.37 9.37
C PHE A 246 -3.02 2.58 8.53
N ILE A 247 -3.42 2.65 7.26
CA ILE A 247 -3.06 3.76 6.36
C ILE A 247 -3.66 5.08 6.84
N LEU A 248 -4.91 5.07 7.30
CA LEU A 248 -5.55 6.26 7.90
C LEU A 248 -4.81 6.72 9.16
N GLY A 249 -4.49 5.78 10.06
CA GLY A 249 -3.72 6.05 11.28
C GLY A 249 -2.30 6.55 10.97
N ALA A 250 -1.59 5.92 10.02
CA ALA A 250 -0.27 6.34 9.60
C ALA A 250 -0.25 7.79 9.09
N ALA A 251 -1.21 8.15 8.23
CA ALA A 251 -1.35 9.51 7.73
C ALA A 251 -1.63 10.53 8.84
N SER A 252 -2.44 10.17 9.85
CA SER A 252 -2.72 11.03 11.00
C SER A 252 -1.47 11.35 11.83
N HIS A 253 -0.52 10.41 11.86
CA HIS A 253 0.79 10.55 12.50
C HIS A 253 1.90 11.07 11.59
N ARG A 254 1.57 11.49 10.37
CA ARG A 254 2.56 11.89 9.36
C ARG A 254 3.59 10.80 9.03
N MET A 255 3.21 9.54 9.15
CA MET A 255 4.00 8.42 8.65
C MET A 255 3.69 8.16 7.18
N ALA A 256 4.72 7.93 6.39
CA ALA A 256 4.58 7.52 5.00
C ALA A 256 4.36 6.01 4.89
N VAL A 257 3.52 5.60 3.94
CA VAL A 257 3.22 4.20 3.66
C VAL A 257 3.65 3.85 2.23
N VAL A 258 4.41 2.78 2.09
CA VAL A 258 4.81 2.23 0.78
C VAL A 258 4.02 0.97 0.49
N PHE A 259 3.37 0.90 -0.66
CA PHE A 259 2.55 -0.24 -1.08
C PHE A 259 2.99 -0.78 -2.44
N ASP A 260 2.64 -2.02 -2.78
CA ASP A 260 3.20 -2.70 -3.95
C ASP A 260 2.27 -3.60 -4.75
N ASN A 261 1.17 -4.11 -4.20
CA ASN A 261 0.35 -5.14 -4.87
C ASN A 261 -1.15 -4.82 -4.89
N ALA A 262 -1.94 -5.70 -5.47
CA ALA A 262 -3.39 -5.52 -5.60
C ALA A 262 -4.11 -5.41 -4.25
N VAL A 263 -3.70 -6.18 -3.24
CA VAL A 263 -4.35 -6.19 -1.91
C VAL A 263 -4.04 -4.89 -1.17
N THR A 264 -2.76 -4.53 -1.08
CA THR A 264 -2.34 -3.27 -0.44
C THR A 264 -2.86 -2.04 -1.19
N GLY A 265 -2.92 -2.11 -2.52
CA GLY A 265 -3.51 -1.06 -3.36
C GLY A 265 -5.02 -0.90 -3.16
N ALA A 266 -5.77 -1.98 -2.92
CA ALA A 266 -7.19 -1.90 -2.57
C ALA A 266 -7.40 -1.17 -1.24
N ALA A 267 -6.58 -1.45 -0.23
CA ALA A 267 -6.61 -0.74 1.05
C ALA A 267 -6.25 0.75 0.89
N VAL A 268 -5.26 1.08 0.04
CA VAL A 268 -4.91 2.46 -0.30
C VAL A 268 -6.07 3.20 -0.95
N LEU A 269 -6.75 2.57 -1.92
CA LEU A 269 -7.94 3.15 -2.55
C LEU A 269 -9.06 3.40 -1.55
N ALA A 270 -9.35 2.43 -0.68
CA ALA A 270 -10.35 2.58 0.37
C ALA A 270 -10.02 3.73 1.32
N ALA A 271 -8.77 3.81 1.81
CA ALA A 271 -8.33 4.88 2.70
C ALA A 271 -8.41 6.27 2.06
N ILE A 272 -7.98 6.42 0.80
CA ILE A 272 -8.02 7.70 0.06
C ILE A 272 -9.47 8.10 -0.28
N THR A 273 -10.37 7.14 -0.52
CA THR A 273 -11.79 7.44 -0.77
C THR A 273 -12.47 7.92 0.51
N ILE A 274 -12.10 7.38 1.68
CA ILE A 274 -12.56 7.88 2.99
C ILE A 274 -11.99 9.26 3.27
N GLU A 275 -10.67 9.44 3.15
CA GLU A 275 -9.96 10.68 3.44
C GLU A 275 -8.96 11.00 2.31
N PRO A 276 -9.30 11.91 1.39
CA PRO A 276 -8.45 12.22 0.22
C PRO A 276 -7.04 12.71 0.55
N LEU A 277 -6.83 13.35 1.71
CA LEU A 277 -5.52 13.84 2.13
C LEU A 277 -4.51 12.72 2.39
N VAL A 278 -4.97 11.48 2.61
CA VAL A 278 -4.13 10.30 2.76
C VAL A 278 -3.22 10.07 1.54
N LYS A 279 -3.66 10.49 0.34
CA LYS A 279 -2.86 10.40 -0.88
C LYS A 279 -1.48 11.03 -0.74
N ASP A 280 -1.35 12.04 0.08
CA ASP A 280 -0.08 12.72 0.32
C ASP A 280 0.94 11.87 1.10
N TYR A 281 0.51 10.79 1.73
CA TYR A 281 1.32 9.94 2.60
C TYR A 281 1.60 8.55 2.00
N VAL A 282 1.05 8.20 0.82
CA VAL A 282 1.22 6.89 0.20
C VAL A 282 2.16 6.94 -1.00
N PHE A 283 3.07 5.98 -1.09
CA PHE A 283 4.08 5.86 -2.14
C PHE A 283 3.97 4.50 -2.82
N PRO A 284 3.86 4.45 -4.16
CA PRO A 284 3.95 3.20 -4.89
C PRO A 284 5.42 2.76 -4.96
N SER A 285 5.67 1.47 -4.92
CA SER A 285 7.03 0.95 -5.11
C SER A 285 7.22 0.27 -6.45
N ALA A 286 6.73 -0.92 -6.62
CA ALA A 286 6.90 -1.75 -7.81
C ALA A 286 5.71 -1.66 -8.77
N ALA A 287 6.01 -1.75 -10.07
CA ALA A 287 5.00 -2.03 -11.08
C ALA A 287 4.86 -3.54 -11.24
N TYR A 288 3.65 -4.03 -11.08
CA TYR A 288 3.27 -5.42 -11.34
C TYR A 288 2.55 -5.52 -12.67
N GLU A 289 2.71 -6.64 -13.35
CA GLU A 289 1.96 -6.92 -14.58
C GLU A 289 0.48 -7.26 -14.31
N GLU A 290 0.12 -7.40 -13.06
CA GLU A 290 -1.21 -7.71 -12.59
C GLU A 290 -2.18 -6.53 -12.87
N PRO A 291 -3.32 -6.77 -13.56
CA PRO A 291 -4.21 -5.71 -14.03
C PRO A 291 -4.87 -4.88 -12.93
N ILE A 292 -5.18 -5.47 -11.77
CA ILE A 292 -5.80 -4.76 -10.64
C ILE A 292 -4.87 -3.66 -10.14
N HIS A 293 -3.59 -3.99 -9.92
CA HIS A 293 -2.59 -3.03 -9.45
C HIS A 293 -2.31 -1.94 -10.49
N LYS A 294 -2.29 -2.29 -11.77
CA LYS A 294 -2.16 -1.30 -12.86
C LYS A 294 -3.30 -0.29 -12.84
N GLU A 295 -4.54 -0.76 -12.65
CA GLU A 295 -5.72 0.11 -12.56
C GLU A 295 -5.66 1.01 -11.31
N GLN A 296 -5.24 0.47 -10.15
CA GLN A 296 -5.05 1.25 -8.94
C GLN A 296 -4.05 2.40 -9.14
N CYS A 297 -2.89 2.11 -9.72
CA CYS A 297 -1.88 3.12 -10.03
C CYS A 297 -2.38 4.16 -11.04
N ARG A 298 -3.11 3.71 -12.08
CA ARG A 298 -3.73 4.60 -13.08
C ARG A 298 -4.72 5.57 -12.42
N PHE A 299 -5.64 5.05 -11.61
CA PHE A 299 -6.66 5.83 -10.93
C PHE A 299 -6.04 6.85 -9.96
N LEU A 300 -5.04 6.43 -9.20
CA LEU A 300 -4.31 7.30 -8.28
C LEU A 300 -3.43 8.34 -9.00
N GLY A 301 -3.19 8.17 -10.31
CA GLY A 301 -2.29 9.04 -11.06
C GLY A 301 -0.84 8.97 -10.57
N ILE A 302 -0.42 7.82 -10.07
CA ILE A 302 0.92 7.58 -9.53
C ILE A 302 1.69 6.60 -10.40
N LYS A 303 3.01 6.74 -10.43
CA LYS A 303 3.90 5.86 -11.21
C LYS A 303 4.85 5.16 -10.26
N PRO A 304 4.85 3.81 -10.22
CA PRO A 304 5.84 3.04 -9.50
C PRO A 304 7.26 3.35 -9.98
N CYS A 305 8.21 3.37 -9.05
CA CYS A 305 9.62 3.68 -9.35
C CYS A 305 10.41 2.47 -9.86
N LEU A 306 9.93 1.27 -9.56
CA LEU A 306 10.63 0.02 -9.78
C LEU A 306 9.84 -0.88 -10.71
N HIS A 307 10.54 -1.57 -11.61
CA HIS A 307 9.95 -2.53 -12.52
C HIS A 307 10.60 -3.90 -12.28
N TYR A 308 9.94 -4.72 -11.47
CA TYR A 308 10.33 -6.10 -11.21
C TYR A 308 9.22 -7.03 -11.68
N ASN A 309 9.59 -8.19 -12.14
CA ASN A 309 8.64 -9.27 -12.38
C ASN A 309 8.49 -10.10 -11.09
N LEU A 310 8.16 -9.45 -9.98
CA LEU A 310 7.88 -10.14 -8.73
C LEU A 310 6.56 -10.91 -8.86
N GLN A 311 6.56 -12.13 -8.32
CA GLN A 311 5.38 -13.00 -8.25
C GLN A 311 5.13 -13.43 -6.80
N ILE A 312 5.59 -12.63 -5.86
CA ILE A 312 5.41 -12.83 -4.43
C ILE A 312 5.01 -11.50 -3.81
N ASP A 313 3.99 -11.53 -2.99
CA ASP A 313 3.48 -10.37 -2.29
C ASP A 313 4.32 -10.11 -1.03
N GLU A 314 3.94 -10.58 0.11
CA GLU A 314 4.71 -10.62 1.37
C GLU A 314 5.49 -9.32 1.69
N ALA A 315 5.06 -8.16 1.20
CA ALA A 315 5.74 -6.86 1.32
C ALA A 315 7.14 -6.78 0.67
N LEU A 316 7.53 -7.70 -0.22
CA LEU A 316 8.86 -7.65 -0.81
C LEU A 316 9.05 -6.41 -1.69
N GLY A 317 8.11 -6.13 -2.58
CA GLY A 317 8.17 -4.98 -3.49
C GLY A 317 8.14 -3.65 -2.72
N SER A 318 7.23 -3.50 -1.75
CA SER A 318 7.16 -2.29 -0.92
C SER A 318 8.42 -2.08 -0.08
N THR A 319 9.00 -3.15 0.46
CA THR A 319 10.29 -3.10 1.18
C THR A 319 11.44 -2.65 0.27
N MET A 320 11.47 -3.13 -0.98
CA MET A 320 12.44 -2.63 -1.95
C MET A 320 12.23 -1.14 -2.28
N GLY A 321 10.98 -0.68 -2.25
CA GLY A 321 10.63 0.74 -2.41
C GLY A 321 11.22 1.65 -1.33
N LEU A 322 11.40 1.15 -0.10
CA LEU A 322 12.09 1.90 0.97
C LEU A 322 13.51 2.30 0.56
N SER A 323 14.21 1.46 -0.22
CA SER A 323 15.56 1.77 -0.72
C SER A 323 15.59 2.99 -1.64
N ILE A 324 14.51 3.27 -2.38
CA ILE A 324 14.39 4.46 -3.23
C ILE A 324 14.18 5.72 -2.38
N ILE A 325 13.39 5.59 -1.31
CA ILE A 325 13.19 6.68 -0.34
C ILE A 325 14.50 7.00 0.36
N ASP A 326 15.22 5.97 0.81
CA ASP A 326 16.53 6.11 1.45
C ASP A 326 17.55 6.78 0.52
N ALA A 327 17.62 6.34 -0.74
CA ALA A 327 18.47 6.98 -1.75
C ALA A 327 18.09 8.46 -1.98
N SER A 328 16.79 8.80 -1.91
CA SER A 328 16.32 10.18 -2.02
C SER A 328 16.78 11.04 -0.83
N MET A 329 16.77 10.49 0.40
CA MET A 329 17.29 11.18 1.58
C MET A 329 18.81 11.37 1.51
N HIS A 330 19.55 10.36 1.05
CA HIS A 330 20.97 10.47 0.83
C HIS A 330 21.31 11.51 -0.27
N MET A 331 20.58 11.52 -1.38
CA MET A 331 20.72 12.56 -2.40
C MET A 331 20.56 13.97 -1.80
N LEU A 332 19.52 14.18 -0.98
CA LEU A 332 19.24 15.48 -0.37
C LEU A 332 20.33 15.91 0.63
N ASN A 333 20.87 14.97 1.40
CA ASN A 333 21.74 15.26 2.54
C ASN A 333 23.24 15.18 2.20
N ASP A 334 23.67 14.23 1.36
CA ASP A 334 25.09 13.93 1.12
C ASP A 334 25.65 14.68 -0.10
N MET A 335 24.78 15.06 -1.05
CA MET A 335 25.22 15.87 -2.17
C MET A 335 25.47 17.32 -1.73
N LYS A 336 26.60 17.88 -2.20
CA LYS A 336 26.95 19.27 -1.96
C LYS A 336 26.18 20.20 -2.90
N THR A 337 25.82 21.37 -2.40
CA THR A 337 25.39 22.50 -3.22
C THR A 337 26.57 23.09 -3.99
N PHE A 338 26.31 23.90 -5.03
CA PHE A 338 27.37 24.60 -5.77
C PHE A 338 28.26 25.46 -4.85
N VAL A 339 27.66 26.10 -3.83
CA VAL A 339 28.39 26.90 -2.84
C VAL A 339 29.26 26.02 -1.94
N GLU A 340 28.73 24.93 -1.42
CA GLU A 340 29.45 23.99 -0.56
C GLU A 340 30.60 23.26 -1.31
N ALA A 341 30.44 23.08 -2.61
CA ALA A 341 31.45 22.46 -3.47
C ALA A 341 32.48 23.46 -4.05
N GLU A 342 32.28 24.76 -3.80
CA GLU A 342 33.11 25.83 -4.36
C GLU A 342 33.17 25.81 -5.90
N VAL A 343 32.09 25.36 -6.56
CA VAL A 343 31.96 25.23 -8.01
C VAL A 343 30.96 26.25 -8.53
N LYS A 344 31.28 26.93 -9.63
CA LYS A 344 30.31 27.80 -10.31
C LYS A 344 29.27 26.98 -11.05
N ALA A 345 27.99 27.36 -10.93
CA ALA A 345 26.93 26.80 -11.77
C ALA A 345 27.23 27.09 -13.25
N ALA A 346 27.05 26.11 -14.12
CA ALA A 346 27.25 26.30 -15.55
C ALA A 346 26.21 27.26 -16.12
N GLU A 347 26.66 28.33 -16.81
CA GLU A 347 25.77 29.30 -17.45
C GLU A 347 24.98 28.67 -18.61
N ASP A 348 25.56 27.68 -19.28
CA ASP A 348 24.98 26.94 -20.40
C ASP A 348 25.12 25.42 -20.17
N GLY A 349 24.13 24.81 -19.56
CA GLY A 349 24.09 23.38 -19.29
C GLY A 349 22.77 22.73 -19.69
N ALA A 350 22.77 21.39 -19.75
CA ALA A 350 21.61 20.55 -20.10
C ALA A 350 20.35 20.80 -19.22
N GLY A 351 20.49 21.55 -18.13
CA GLY A 351 19.39 21.95 -17.25
C GLY A 351 18.58 23.15 -17.71
N LYS A 352 19.15 24.07 -18.49
CA LYS A 352 18.45 25.29 -18.95
C LYS A 352 17.23 25.00 -19.86
N GLY A 353 17.27 23.90 -20.62
CA GLY A 353 16.15 23.52 -21.50
C GLY A 353 14.91 23.02 -20.77
N ARG A 354 15.05 22.56 -19.52
CA ARG A 354 13.95 22.01 -18.71
C ARG A 354 13.20 23.08 -17.90
N GLN A 355 13.79 24.23 -17.68
CA GLN A 355 13.09 25.37 -17.03
C GLN A 355 11.99 25.97 -17.92
N LYS A 356 12.12 25.86 -19.25
CA LYS A 356 11.15 26.39 -20.21
C LYS A 356 9.84 25.59 -20.31
N ASN A 357 9.80 24.37 -19.79
CA ASN A 357 8.62 23.49 -19.86
C ASN A 357 7.77 23.51 -18.58
N LYS A 358 7.95 24.51 -17.71
CA LYS A 358 7.14 24.71 -16.50
C LYS A 358 6.07 25.81 -16.63
N GLU A 359 5.92 26.39 -17.82
CA GLU A 359 4.79 27.31 -18.14
C GLU A 359 3.62 26.56 -18.73
#